data_f03d4c00a44b92d3b92a5c5607e07d28
#
_entry.id   f03d4c00a44b92d3b92a5c5607e07d28
#
_cell.length_a   1.000
_cell.length_b   1.000
_cell.length_c   1.000
_cell.angle_alpha   90.00
_cell.angle_beta   90.00
_cell.angle_gamma   90.00
#
_symmetry.space_group_name_H-M   'P 1'
#
loop_
_entity.id
_entity.type
_entity.pdbx_description
1 polymer ?
#
loop_
_entity_poly.entity_id
_entity_poly.type
_entity_poly.pdbx_seq_one_letter_code
_entity_poly.pdbx_strand_id
1 'polypeptide(L)'
;RQTPLEHAKEYNTKTGETEWASTACTVFKTEVYNKINGFDAETFFLYCDDLDFSWRVRLAGYKIIYMPSAIVYHAKNLSLSGTWQPTSAEIYYSAEAAMLLAYKWSNPERAEKLCQQYLTHGGESEKKAAQEYRKREKEGTLPQMIDPEHKIGRFLGDEYCKMRFKFNH
;
A
#
# COMPACT_ATOMS: atom_id res chain seq x y z
N ARG A 1 -18.94 -9.44 16.27
CA ARG A 1 -19.00 -7.97 16.39
C ARG A 1 -19.12 -7.41 14.98
N GLN A 2 -20.17 -6.65 14.70
CA GLN A 2 -20.24 -5.93 13.42
C GLN A 2 -19.22 -4.79 13.48
N THR A 3 -18.28 -4.80 12.55
CA THR A 3 -17.38 -3.67 12.36
C THR A 3 -18.10 -2.51 11.69
N PRO A 4 -17.73 -1.26 11.95
CA PRO A 4 -18.27 -0.12 11.24
C PRO A 4 -18.12 -0.30 9.72
N LEU A 5 -19.09 0.17 8.97
CA LEU A 5 -19.04 0.17 7.52
C LEU A 5 -18.01 1.21 7.06
N GLU A 6 -16.98 0.75 6.37
CA GLU A 6 -15.96 1.61 5.77
C GLU A 6 -16.35 1.93 4.32
N HIS A 7 -16.38 3.21 3.98
CA HIS A 7 -16.59 3.67 2.61
C HIS A 7 -15.34 4.34 2.07
N ALA A 8 -15.01 4.08 0.82
CA ALA A 8 -13.99 4.83 0.12
C ALA A 8 -14.39 6.31 0.05
N LYS A 9 -13.48 7.21 0.45
CA LYS A 9 -13.72 8.66 0.36
C LYS A 9 -13.30 9.26 -0.96
N GLU A 10 -12.29 8.68 -1.57
CA GLU A 10 -11.67 9.20 -2.77
C GLU A 10 -12.04 8.31 -3.95
N TYR A 11 -13.22 8.54 -4.48
CA TYR A 11 -13.67 7.95 -5.73
C TYR A 11 -14.51 8.95 -6.51
N ASN A 12 -14.54 8.79 -7.80
CA ASN A 12 -15.42 9.56 -8.66
C ASN A 12 -16.85 9.09 -8.49
N THR A 13 -17.71 9.91 -7.91
CA THR A 13 -19.11 9.56 -7.59
C THR A 13 -19.97 9.24 -8.81
N LYS A 14 -19.58 9.70 -10.01
CA LYS A 14 -20.30 9.43 -11.27
C LYS A 14 -19.87 8.12 -11.92
N THR A 15 -18.57 7.79 -11.85
CA THR A 15 -17.99 6.63 -12.53
C THR A 15 -17.63 5.49 -11.59
N GLY A 16 -17.58 5.74 -10.28
CA GLY A 16 -17.06 4.80 -9.28
C GLY A 16 -15.54 4.68 -9.27
N GLU A 17 -14.82 5.38 -10.16
CA GLU A 17 -13.38 5.22 -10.31
C GLU A 17 -12.60 5.68 -9.07
N THR A 18 -11.66 4.85 -8.62
CA THR A 18 -10.76 5.12 -7.48
C THR A 18 -9.31 4.86 -7.87
N GLU A 19 -8.38 5.36 -7.06
CA GLU A 19 -6.96 5.24 -7.35
C GLU A 19 -6.36 3.89 -6.96
N TRP A 20 -6.90 3.23 -5.97
CA TRP A 20 -6.45 1.93 -5.52
C TRP A 20 -7.52 1.18 -4.71
N ALA A 21 -7.36 -0.12 -4.53
CA ALA A 21 -8.27 -0.98 -3.79
C ALA A 21 -7.48 -1.91 -2.86
N SER A 22 -8.00 -2.16 -1.65
CA SER A 22 -7.41 -3.13 -0.73
C SER A 22 -7.66 -4.55 -1.20
N THR A 23 -6.65 -5.38 -1.12
CA THR A 23 -6.75 -6.81 -1.41
C THR A 23 -7.59 -7.58 -0.39
N ALA A 24 -7.95 -6.96 0.74
CA ALA A 24 -8.93 -7.52 1.67
C ALA A 24 -10.28 -7.83 1.00
N CYS A 25 -10.65 -7.05 -0.04
CA CYS A 25 -11.81 -7.35 -0.89
C CYS A 25 -11.64 -6.69 -2.26
N THR A 26 -11.06 -7.40 -3.19
CA THR A 26 -10.89 -6.94 -4.58
C THR A 26 -11.19 -8.08 -5.53
N VAL A 27 -11.98 -7.79 -6.58
CA VAL A 27 -12.22 -8.69 -7.70
C VAL A 27 -11.56 -8.09 -8.93
N PHE A 28 -10.83 -8.90 -9.68
CA PHE A 28 -10.15 -8.49 -10.90
C PHE A 28 -10.32 -9.52 -12.01
N LYS A 29 -10.23 -9.06 -13.25
CA LYS A 29 -10.22 -9.94 -14.40
C LYS A 29 -8.89 -10.69 -14.48
N THR A 30 -8.92 -12.00 -14.69
CA THR A 30 -7.72 -12.83 -14.82
C THR A 30 -6.78 -12.32 -15.92
N GLU A 31 -7.32 -11.80 -17.03
CA GLU A 31 -6.52 -11.22 -18.11
C GLU A 31 -5.70 -10.01 -17.64
N VAL A 32 -6.27 -9.15 -16.77
CA VAL A 32 -5.56 -7.99 -16.20
C VAL A 32 -4.46 -8.46 -15.26
N TYR A 33 -4.77 -9.42 -14.40
CA TYR A 33 -3.80 -10.04 -13.49
C TYR A 33 -2.59 -10.59 -14.25
N ASN A 34 -2.84 -11.38 -15.29
CA ASN A 34 -1.79 -11.97 -16.12
C ASN A 34 -0.98 -10.90 -16.86
N LYS A 35 -1.65 -9.86 -17.39
CA LYS A 35 -0.98 -8.79 -18.15
C LYS A 35 0.02 -7.99 -17.31
N ILE A 36 -0.27 -7.80 -16.02
CA ILE A 36 0.64 -7.07 -15.10
C ILE A 36 1.55 -8.01 -14.29
N ASN A 37 1.55 -9.30 -14.62
CA ASN A 37 2.33 -10.32 -13.95
C ASN A 37 1.99 -10.51 -12.45
N GLY A 38 0.70 -10.35 -12.10
CA GLY A 38 0.18 -10.61 -10.76
C GLY A 38 0.68 -9.65 -9.67
N PHE A 39 0.70 -10.14 -8.44
CA PHE A 39 1.30 -9.44 -7.30
C PHE A 39 2.83 -9.56 -7.33
N ASP A 40 3.52 -8.51 -6.94
CA ASP A 40 4.97 -8.52 -6.77
C ASP A 40 5.34 -9.05 -5.38
N ALA A 41 5.24 -10.37 -5.24
CA ALA A 41 5.52 -11.06 -3.98
C ALA A 41 7.02 -11.09 -3.62
N GLU A 42 7.91 -10.82 -4.56
CA GLU A 42 9.35 -10.70 -4.31
C GLU A 42 9.68 -9.39 -3.58
N THR A 43 8.95 -8.32 -3.91
CA THR A 43 9.13 -7.01 -3.28
C THR A 43 8.29 -6.87 -2.03
N PHE A 44 7.02 -7.30 -2.06
CA PHE A 44 6.06 -7.07 -0.98
C PHE A 44 5.55 -8.38 -0.39
N PHE A 45 5.99 -8.72 0.81
CA PHE A 45 5.45 -9.85 1.55
C PHE A 45 4.12 -9.50 2.24
N LEU A 46 4.05 -8.31 2.83
CA LEU A 46 2.87 -7.83 3.57
C LEU A 46 2.85 -6.30 3.51
N TYR A 47 1.67 -5.71 3.29
CA TYR A 47 1.44 -4.27 3.07
C TYR A 47 1.99 -3.73 1.76
N CYS A 48 1.39 -2.66 1.29
CA CYS A 48 1.65 -1.98 0.02
C CYS A 48 1.54 -2.85 -1.24
N ASP A 49 1.34 -4.15 -1.11
CA ASP A 49 1.07 -5.08 -2.21
C ASP A 49 -0.21 -4.70 -2.97
N ASP A 50 -1.23 -4.29 -2.26
CA ASP A 50 -2.50 -3.80 -2.79
C ASP A 50 -2.35 -2.47 -3.53
N LEU A 51 -1.55 -1.57 -3.01
CA LEU A 51 -1.29 -0.28 -3.63
C LEU A 51 -0.42 -0.44 -4.88
N ASP A 52 0.67 -1.21 -4.80
CA ASP A 52 1.52 -1.52 -5.94
C ASP A 52 0.74 -2.20 -7.07
N PHE A 53 -0.06 -3.22 -6.73
CA PHE A 53 -0.92 -3.91 -7.68
C PHE A 53 -1.90 -2.95 -8.36
N SER A 54 -2.58 -2.13 -7.57
CA SER A 54 -3.55 -1.14 -8.06
C SER A 54 -2.90 -0.13 -9.01
N TRP A 55 -1.74 0.38 -8.65
CA TRP A 55 -1.01 1.34 -9.47
C TRP A 55 -0.48 0.70 -10.76
N ARG A 56 0.00 -0.56 -10.72
CA ARG A 56 0.39 -1.28 -11.94
C ARG A 56 -0.80 -1.56 -12.87
N VAL A 57 -1.97 -1.88 -12.31
CA VAL A 57 -3.23 -2.00 -13.08
C VAL A 57 -3.53 -0.70 -13.82
N ARG A 58 -3.44 0.45 -13.13
CA ARG A 58 -3.68 1.77 -13.73
C ARG A 58 -2.59 2.16 -14.74
N LEU A 59 -1.34 1.85 -14.46
CA LEU A 59 -0.22 2.09 -15.39
C LEU A 59 -0.39 1.31 -16.70
N ALA A 60 -0.99 0.12 -16.61
CA ALA A 60 -1.37 -0.69 -17.79
C ALA A 60 -2.63 -0.19 -18.52
N GLY A 61 -3.21 0.94 -18.10
CA GLY A 61 -4.36 1.58 -18.74
C GLY A 61 -5.73 1.10 -18.27
N TYR A 62 -5.81 0.28 -17.23
CA TYR A 62 -7.09 -0.17 -16.68
C TYR A 62 -7.58 0.75 -15.57
N LYS A 63 -8.85 0.59 -15.22
CA LYS A 63 -9.53 1.35 -14.17
C LYS A 63 -9.81 0.46 -12.97
N ILE A 64 -9.85 1.09 -11.80
CA ILE A 64 -10.28 0.49 -10.54
C ILE A 64 -11.60 1.14 -10.18
N ILE A 65 -12.63 0.33 -9.93
CA ILE A 65 -13.98 0.80 -9.63
C ILE A 65 -14.34 0.41 -8.19
N TYR A 66 -14.68 1.38 -7.39
CA TYR A 66 -15.29 1.18 -6.09
C TYR A 66 -16.78 0.87 -6.25
N MET A 67 -17.22 -0.23 -5.66
CA MET A 67 -18.61 -0.70 -5.73
C MET A 67 -19.25 -0.64 -4.32
N PRO A 68 -19.92 0.44 -3.94
CA PRO A 68 -20.46 0.60 -2.58
C PRO A 68 -21.55 -0.41 -2.21
N SER A 69 -22.19 -1.03 -3.20
CA SER A 69 -23.19 -2.09 -2.97
C SER A 69 -22.57 -3.45 -2.61
N ALA A 70 -21.28 -3.64 -2.86
CA ALA A 70 -20.57 -4.87 -2.49
C ALA A 70 -20.05 -4.75 -1.05
N ILE A 71 -20.72 -5.44 -0.12
CA ILE A 71 -20.40 -5.41 1.30
C ILE A 71 -19.66 -6.66 1.69
N VAL A 72 -18.52 -6.50 2.36
CA VAL A 72 -17.68 -7.58 2.86
C VAL A 72 -17.37 -7.37 4.33
N TYR A 73 -17.37 -8.46 5.10
CA TYR A 73 -16.94 -8.46 6.49
C TYR A 73 -15.51 -8.96 6.59
N HIS A 74 -14.63 -8.11 7.10
CA HIS A 74 -13.21 -8.42 7.28
C HIS A 74 -12.86 -8.44 8.76
N ALA A 75 -12.36 -9.58 9.25
CA ALA A 75 -11.90 -9.71 10.63
C ALA A 75 -10.54 -9.02 10.80
N LYS A 76 -10.49 -8.05 11.72
CA LYS A 76 -9.24 -7.42 12.18
C LYS A 76 -9.04 -7.67 13.66
N ASN A 77 -7.78 -7.76 14.09
CA ASN A 77 -7.44 -7.81 15.50
C ASN A 77 -7.55 -6.41 16.10
N LEU A 78 -8.69 -6.14 16.72
CA LEU A 78 -8.98 -4.85 17.34
C LEU A 78 -8.98 -4.99 18.87
N SER A 79 -8.52 -3.94 19.57
CA SER A 79 -8.67 -3.80 21.01
C SER A 79 -10.15 -3.72 21.40
N LEU A 80 -10.44 -3.75 22.70
CA LEU A 80 -11.81 -3.55 23.23
C LEU A 80 -12.39 -2.18 22.84
N SER A 81 -11.53 -1.16 22.68
CA SER A 81 -11.92 0.19 22.20
C SER A 81 -12.07 0.27 20.68
N GLY A 82 -11.81 -0.81 19.93
CA GLY A 82 -11.87 -0.84 18.47
C GLY A 82 -10.60 -0.35 17.76
N THR A 83 -9.52 -0.09 18.51
CA THR A 83 -8.24 0.34 17.94
C THR A 83 -7.46 -0.86 17.40
N TRP A 84 -6.92 -0.73 16.20
CA TRP A 84 -6.04 -1.75 15.63
C TRP A 84 -4.75 -1.89 16.46
N GLN A 85 -4.36 -3.14 16.69
CA GLN A 85 -3.19 -3.51 17.47
C GLN A 85 -2.23 -4.30 16.57
N PRO A 86 -1.29 -3.62 15.90
CA PRO A 86 -0.33 -4.29 15.04
C PRO A 86 0.66 -5.14 15.86
N THR A 87 0.99 -6.30 15.32
CA THR A 87 2.10 -7.13 15.82
C THR A 87 3.44 -6.53 15.41
N SER A 88 4.53 -6.98 16.06
CA SER A 88 5.89 -6.57 15.66
C SER A 88 6.21 -6.90 14.20
N ALA A 89 5.68 -8.02 13.69
CA ALA A 89 5.83 -8.40 12.30
C ALA A 89 5.08 -7.44 11.35
N GLU A 90 3.85 -7.06 11.69
CA GLU A 90 3.08 -6.08 10.91
C GLU A 90 3.76 -4.71 10.88
N ILE A 91 4.35 -4.27 12.01
CA ILE A 91 5.11 -3.01 12.06
C ILE A 91 6.35 -3.11 11.16
N TYR A 92 7.11 -4.21 11.24
CA TYR A 92 8.29 -4.43 10.40
C TYR A 92 7.94 -4.38 8.91
N TYR A 93 6.98 -5.20 8.47
CA TYR A 93 6.62 -5.27 7.05
C TYR A 93 5.96 -4.00 6.53
N SER A 94 5.21 -3.28 7.36
CA SER A 94 4.65 -1.98 6.99
C SER A 94 5.74 -0.94 6.72
N ALA A 95 6.77 -0.89 7.57
CA ALA A 95 7.91 0.02 7.40
C ALA A 95 8.76 -0.36 6.18
N GLU A 96 9.07 -1.66 6.02
CA GLU A 96 9.81 -2.16 4.86
C GLU A 96 9.06 -1.85 3.55
N ALA A 97 7.78 -2.21 3.48
CA ALA A 97 6.95 -1.99 2.31
C ALA A 97 6.82 -0.51 1.94
N ALA A 98 6.73 0.40 2.91
CA ALA A 98 6.66 1.83 2.65
C ALA A 98 7.93 2.37 1.96
N MET A 99 9.11 1.92 2.37
CA MET A 99 10.38 2.30 1.74
C MET A 99 10.51 1.68 0.33
N LEU A 100 10.21 0.39 0.20
CA LEU A 100 10.28 -0.33 -1.08
C LEU A 100 9.27 0.21 -2.10
N LEU A 101 8.06 0.57 -1.67
CA LEU A 101 7.05 1.21 -2.52
C LEU A 101 7.55 2.56 -3.04
N ALA A 102 8.08 3.40 -2.15
CA ALA A 102 8.60 4.70 -2.53
C ALA A 102 9.73 4.55 -3.56
N TYR A 103 10.68 3.66 -3.31
CA TYR A 103 11.79 3.41 -4.23
C TYR A 103 11.30 2.88 -5.58
N LYS A 104 10.50 1.80 -5.57
CA LYS A 104 9.97 1.16 -6.79
C LYS A 104 9.20 2.14 -7.67
N TRP A 105 8.42 3.06 -7.07
CA TRP A 105 7.63 4.07 -7.77
C TRP A 105 8.39 5.38 -7.98
N SER A 106 9.70 5.26 -8.24
CA SER A 106 10.61 6.33 -8.66
C SER A 106 10.69 7.53 -7.71
N ASN A 107 10.52 7.29 -6.40
CA ASN A 107 10.70 8.31 -5.36
C ASN A 107 11.77 7.88 -4.33
N PRO A 108 13.06 7.78 -4.76
CA PRO A 108 14.15 7.37 -3.87
C PRO A 108 14.39 8.36 -2.73
N GLU A 109 14.11 9.66 -2.93
CA GLU A 109 14.23 10.67 -1.87
C GLU A 109 13.28 10.40 -0.71
N ARG A 110 12.04 10.01 -1.03
CA ARG A 110 11.06 9.59 -0.02
C ARG A 110 11.49 8.30 0.69
N ALA A 111 11.98 7.32 -0.06
CA ALA A 111 12.49 6.07 0.52
C ALA A 111 13.62 6.36 1.51
N GLU A 112 14.54 7.24 1.13
CA GLU A 112 15.64 7.70 1.97
C GLU A 112 15.15 8.42 3.23
N LYS A 113 14.21 9.37 3.09
CA LYS A 113 13.62 10.09 4.21
C LYS A 113 12.97 9.13 5.22
N LEU A 114 12.18 8.16 4.74
CA LEU A 114 11.56 7.14 5.59
C LEU A 114 12.61 6.28 6.28
N CYS A 115 13.63 5.83 5.56
CA CYS A 115 14.71 5.03 6.12
C CYS A 115 15.43 5.77 7.25
N GLN A 116 15.79 7.02 7.07
CA GLN A 116 16.43 7.85 8.09
C GLN A 116 15.50 8.07 9.29
N GLN A 117 14.22 8.33 9.05
CA GLN A 117 13.24 8.51 10.11
C GLN A 117 13.12 7.25 10.96
N TYR A 118 13.03 6.08 10.35
CA TYR A 118 12.94 4.80 11.07
C TYR A 118 14.23 4.48 11.82
N LEU A 119 15.40 4.74 11.25
CA LEU A 119 16.69 4.53 11.93
C LEU A 119 16.84 5.42 13.18
N THR A 120 16.35 6.66 13.10
CA THR A 120 16.55 7.68 14.17
C THR A 120 15.47 7.60 15.24
N HIS A 121 14.21 7.50 14.84
CA HIS A 121 13.06 7.65 15.74
C HIS A 121 12.16 6.42 15.81
N GLY A 122 12.36 5.43 14.94
CA GLY A 122 11.54 4.22 14.91
C GLY A 122 11.76 3.30 16.12
N GLY A 123 10.77 2.46 16.38
CA GLY A 123 10.88 1.34 17.29
C GLY A 123 11.78 0.23 16.74
N GLU A 124 11.96 -0.87 17.50
CA GLU A 124 12.84 -1.97 17.08
C GLU A 124 12.49 -2.58 15.72
N SER A 125 11.21 -2.80 15.46
CA SER A 125 10.75 -3.38 14.19
C SER A 125 11.00 -2.46 13.00
N GLU A 126 10.74 -1.18 13.14
CA GLU A 126 11.00 -0.17 12.10
C GLU A 126 12.50 0.00 11.84
N LYS A 127 13.33 0.00 12.88
CA LYS A 127 14.80 0.03 12.74
C LYS A 127 15.33 -1.18 12.00
N LYS A 128 14.82 -2.38 12.30
CA LYS A 128 15.20 -3.61 11.59
C LYS A 128 14.81 -3.54 10.11
N ALA A 129 13.63 -3.04 9.79
CA ALA A 129 13.18 -2.85 8.41
C ALA A 129 14.08 -1.85 7.65
N ALA A 130 14.46 -0.75 8.27
CA ALA A 130 15.37 0.23 7.69
C ALA A 130 16.80 -0.31 7.49
N GLN A 131 17.29 -1.14 8.41
CA GLN A 131 18.57 -1.83 8.26
C GLN A 131 18.54 -2.83 7.08
N GLU A 132 17.44 -3.58 6.91
CA GLU A 132 17.28 -4.48 5.77
C GLU A 132 17.19 -3.71 4.45
N TYR A 133 16.48 -2.58 4.41
CA TYR A 133 16.46 -1.69 3.25
C TYR A 133 17.88 -1.24 2.86
N ARG A 134 18.71 -0.80 3.82
CA ARG A 134 20.12 -0.43 3.60
C ARG A 134 20.96 -1.58 3.09
N LYS A 135 20.72 -2.79 3.60
CA LYS A 135 21.40 -3.98 3.12
C LYS A 135 21.05 -4.26 1.67
N ARG A 136 19.76 -4.26 1.30
CA ARG A 136 19.31 -4.42 -0.10
C ARG A 136 19.89 -3.35 -1.03
N GLU A 137 19.95 -2.09 -0.58
CA GLU A 137 20.56 -1.00 -1.33
C GLU A 137 22.04 -1.28 -1.61
N LYS A 138 22.80 -1.68 -0.60
CA LYS A 138 24.23 -2.03 -0.72
C LYS A 138 24.47 -3.24 -1.61
N GLU A 139 23.59 -4.23 -1.57
CA GLU A 139 23.68 -5.46 -2.35
C GLU A 139 23.13 -5.30 -3.78
N GLY A 140 22.51 -4.16 -4.10
CA GLY A 140 21.89 -3.91 -5.41
C GLY A 140 20.63 -4.76 -5.65
N THR A 141 19.93 -5.14 -4.58
CA THR A 141 18.73 -6.01 -4.63
C THR A 141 17.42 -5.24 -4.39
N LEU A 142 17.45 -3.91 -4.45
CA LEU A 142 16.24 -3.10 -4.47
C LEU A 142 15.43 -3.37 -5.74
N PRO A 143 14.08 -3.21 -5.70
CA PRO A 143 13.24 -3.46 -6.86
C PRO A 143 13.57 -2.50 -8.01
N GLN A 144 13.25 -2.92 -9.24
CA GLN A 144 13.36 -2.04 -10.39
C GLN A 144 12.42 -0.85 -10.26
N MET A 145 12.92 0.36 -10.51
CA MET A 145 12.10 1.57 -10.56
C MET A 145 11.18 1.56 -11.77
N ILE A 146 9.93 1.96 -11.55
CA ILE A 146 8.89 2.09 -12.57
C ILE A 146 8.23 3.46 -12.45
N ASP A 147 7.49 3.89 -13.49
CA ASP A 147 6.75 5.16 -13.55
C ASP A 147 7.62 6.41 -13.25
N PRO A 148 8.77 6.60 -13.92
CA PRO A 148 9.68 7.71 -13.65
C PRO A 148 9.07 9.10 -13.90
N GLU A 149 8.00 9.16 -14.67
CA GLU A 149 7.26 10.40 -14.95
C GLU A 149 6.12 10.65 -13.94
N HIS A 150 5.98 9.79 -12.94
CA HIS A 150 4.91 9.86 -11.91
C HIS A 150 3.50 10.02 -12.50
N LYS A 151 3.21 9.30 -13.57
CA LYS A 151 1.88 9.30 -14.20
C LYS A 151 0.80 8.73 -13.30
N ILE A 152 1.15 7.72 -12.53
CA ILE A 152 0.24 6.97 -11.66
C ILE A 152 0.68 7.02 -10.20
N GLY A 153 1.91 6.64 -9.89
CA GLY A 153 2.45 6.56 -8.53
C GLY A 153 2.63 7.95 -7.90
N ARG A 154 1.64 8.41 -7.17
CA ARG A 154 1.66 9.73 -6.53
C ARG A 154 1.65 9.61 -5.02
N PHE A 155 2.63 10.23 -4.39
CA PHE A 155 2.71 10.39 -2.95
C PHE A 155 2.24 11.81 -2.58
N LEU A 156 1.33 11.91 -1.61
CA LEU A 156 0.78 13.17 -1.15
C LEU A 156 1.38 13.51 0.22
N GLY A 157 2.44 14.32 0.22
CA GLY A 157 3.20 14.58 1.44
C GLY A 157 3.78 13.28 2.00
N ASP A 158 3.43 12.92 3.22
CA ASP A 158 3.87 11.68 3.87
C ASP A 158 2.96 10.47 3.58
N GLU A 159 1.90 10.66 2.80
CA GLU A 159 0.93 9.63 2.45
C GLU A 159 0.79 9.45 0.93
N TYR A 160 0.09 8.41 0.50
CA TYR A 160 -0.24 8.11 -0.91
C TYR A 160 -1.70 8.40 -1.27
N CYS A 161 -2.53 8.78 -0.29
CA CYS A 161 -3.85 9.38 -0.47
C CYS A 161 -4.26 10.14 0.81
N LYS A 162 -5.11 11.14 0.68
CA LYS A 162 -5.49 12.00 1.81
C LYS A 162 -6.27 11.27 2.90
N MET A 163 -7.30 10.57 2.52
CA MET A 163 -8.09 9.71 3.41
C MET A 163 -8.86 8.74 2.55
N ARG A 164 -8.52 7.49 2.64
CA ARG A 164 -9.13 6.45 1.84
C ARG A 164 -10.50 6.03 2.35
N PHE A 165 -10.64 5.93 3.67
CA PHE A 165 -11.87 5.48 4.31
C PHE A 165 -12.35 6.47 5.37
N LYS A 166 -13.66 6.58 5.50
CA LYS A 166 -14.33 7.20 6.64
C LYS A 166 -15.16 6.16 7.36
N PHE A 167 -15.01 6.13 8.66
CA PHE A 167 -15.97 5.40 9.50
C PHE A 167 -17.24 6.25 9.63
N ASN A 168 -18.37 5.68 9.23
CA ASN A 168 -19.68 6.24 9.60
C ASN A 168 -20.02 5.69 10.98
N HIS A 169 -19.98 6.57 11.97
CA HIS A 169 -20.48 6.29 13.31
C HIS A 169 -21.99 6.42 13.34
#